data_1a7a6932a9d420e0bbdd74a5364465fc
#
_entry.id   1a7a6932a9d420e0bbdd74a5364465fc
#
_cell.length_a   1.000
_cell.length_b   1.000
_cell.length_c   1.000
_cell.angle_alpha   90.00
_cell.angle_beta   90.00
_cell.angle_gamma   90.00
#
_symmetry.space_group_name_H-M   'P 1'
#
loop_
_entity.id
_entity.type
_entity.pdbx_description
1 polymer ?
#
loop_
_entity_poly.entity_id
_entity_poly.type
_entity_poly.pdbx_seq_one_letter_code
_entity_poly.pdbx_strand_id
1 'polypeptide(L)' 'MKTNNTSQKVSKTQLMYILEVSYPTARKEYQTIIDSLQLKRKYLTISDLIQYGIL' A
#
# COMPACT_ATOMS: atom_id res chain seq x y z
N MET A 1 -5.57 7.87 -22.47
CA MET A 1 -5.68 7.18 -21.96
C MET A 1 -5.84 7.10 -20.60
N LYS A 2 -6.11 6.86 -20.16
CA LYS A 2 -6.18 6.65 -19.20
C LYS A 2 -6.01 5.93 -18.42
N THR A 3 -5.83 6.29 -17.93
CA THR A 3 -5.69 5.10 -17.56
C THR A 3 -5.66 4.84 -16.15
N ASN A 4 -5.96 3.72 -15.73
CA ASN A 4 -6.07 3.29 -14.37
C ASN A 4 -4.75 2.70 -13.93
N ASN A 5 -4.04 3.34 -13.02
CA ASN A 5 -2.71 2.90 -12.63
C ASN A 5 -2.73 2.05 -11.37
N THR A 6 -3.59 1.06 -11.31
CA THR A 6 -3.68 0.19 -10.14
C THR A 6 -2.42 -0.64 -9.92
N SER A 7 -1.58 -0.76 -10.94
CA SER A 7 -0.31 -1.47 -10.80
C SER A 7 0.81 -0.56 -10.34
N GLN A 8 0.56 0.72 -10.13
CA GLN A 8 1.57 1.66 -9.67
C GLN A 8 2.01 1.29 -8.25
N LYS A 9 3.33 1.28 -8.04
CA LYS A 9 3.88 0.98 -6.73
C LYS A 9 3.58 2.07 -5.74
N VAL A 10 3.32 1.68 -4.51
CA VAL A 10 3.09 2.60 -3.40
C VAL A 10 4.23 2.43 -2.40
N SER A 11 4.90 3.52 -2.07
CA SER A 11 5.98 3.49 -1.09
C SER A 11 5.43 3.61 0.33
N LYS A 12 6.30 3.34 1.30
CA LYS A 12 5.93 3.51 2.70
C LYS A 12 5.60 4.97 3.00
N THR A 13 6.33 5.89 2.36
CA THR A 13 6.06 7.31 2.53
C THR A 13 4.69 7.68 1.97
N GLN A 14 4.34 7.14 0.82
CA GLN A 14 3.02 7.38 0.24
C GLN A 14 1.93 6.81 1.14
N LEU A 15 2.15 5.63 1.69
CA LEU A 15 1.17 5.04 2.60
C LEU A 15 1.00 5.90 3.84
N MET A 16 2.10 6.48 4.33
CA MET A 16 2.04 7.40 5.46
C MET A 16 1.07 8.54 5.19
N TYR A 17 1.14 9.13 4.02
CA TYR A 17 0.23 10.22 3.65
C TYR A 17 -1.20 9.73 3.44
N ILE A 18 -1.35 8.57 2.83
CA ILE A 18 -2.68 8.00 2.58
C ILE A 18 -3.40 7.72 3.89
N LEU A 19 -2.71 7.14 4.85
CA LEU A 19 -3.31 6.78 6.14
C LEU A 19 -3.27 7.94 7.14
N GLU A 20 -2.53 9.00 6.84
CA GLU A 20 -2.38 10.15 7.73
C GLU A 20 -1.83 9.73 9.08
N VAL A 21 -0.77 8.92 9.04
CA VAL A 21 -0.10 8.45 10.25
C VAL A 21 1.39 8.76 10.17
N SER A 22 2.12 8.53 11.26
CA SER A 22 3.56 8.74 11.27
C SER A 22 4.24 7.65 10.44
N TYR A 23 5.49 7.91 10.04
CA TYR A 23 6.23 6.97 9.22
C TYR A 23 6.43 5.61 9.89
N PRO A 24 6.80 5.53 11.17
CA PRO A 24 6.93 4.21 11.82
C PRO A 24 5.63 3.41 11.79
N THR A 25 4.50 4.09 11.97
CA THR A 25 3.20 3.42 11.90
C THR A 25 2.91 2.95 10.49
N ALA A 26 3.19 3.79 9.49
CA ALA A 26 2.97 3.43 8.10
C ALA A 26 3.82 2.22 7.71
N ARG A 27 5.05 2.17 8.21
CA ARG A 27 5.95 1.07 7.92
C ARG A 27 5.41 -0.25 8.47
N LYS A 28 4.84 -0.21 9.66
CA LYS A 28 4.21 -1.38 10.26
C LYS A 28 3.00 -1.82 9.44
N GLU A 29 2.14 -0.86 9.07
CA GLU A 29 0.96 -1.16 8.29
C GLU A 29 1.33 -1.73 6.93
N TYR A 30 2.38 -1.19 6.33
CA TYR A 30 2.86 -1.68 5.04
C TYR A 30 3.15 -3.17 5.10
N GLN A 31 3.89 -3.58 6.12
CA GLN A 31 4.23 -4.99 6.30
C GLN A 31 2.99 -5.82 6.63
N THR A 32 2.10 -5.28 7.46
CA THR A 32 0.87 -5.95 7.81
C THR A 32 0.01 -6.25 6.59
N ILE A 33 -0.07 -5.28 5.67
CA ILE A 33 -0.85 -5.46 4.46
C ILE A 33 -0.23 -6.55 3.58
N ILE A 34 1.10 -6.52 3.45
CA ILE A 34 1.79 -7.55 2.67
C ILE A 34 1.51 -8.93 3.25
N ASP A 35 1.58 -9.06 4.56
CA ASP A 35 1.33 -10.33 5.22
C ASP A 35 -0.13 -10.76 5.08
N SER A 36 -1.05 -9.81 5.23
CA SER A 36 -2.49 -10.11 5.13
C SER A 36 -2.88 -10.60 3.75
N LEU A 37 -2.30 -10.00 2.72
CA LEU A 37 -2.59 -10.38 1.35
C LEU A 37 -1.70 -11.51 0.86
N GLN A 38 -0.78 -11.96 1.72
CA GLN A 38 0.14 -13.06 1.40
C GLN A 38 0.91 -12.79 0.12
N LEU A 39 1.42 -11.57 -0.01
CA LEU A 39 2.16 -11.18 -1.19
C LEU A 39 3.57 -11.74 -1.14
N LYS A 40 4.08 -12.15 -2.29
CA LYS A 40 5.45 -12.66 -2.38
C LYS A 40 6.46 -11.56 -2.62
N ARG A 41 5.99 -10.38 -2.97
CA ARG A 41 6.86 -9.22 -3.19
C ARG A 41 6.88 -8.37 -1.92
N LYS A 42 7.83 -7.45 -1.86
CA LYS A 42 8.00 -6.63 -0.66
C LYS A 42 7.53 -5.20 -0.86
N TYR A 43 6.63 -4.99 -1.81
CA TYR A 43 6.06 -3.67 -2.06
C TYR A 43 4.57 -3.80 -2.33
N LEU A 44 3.87 -2.69 -2.15
CA LEU A 44 2.44 -2.64 -2.41
C LEU A 44 2.16 -1.86 -3.67
N THR A 45 1.00 -2.11 -4.26
CA THR A 45 0.50 -1.35 -5.39
C THR A 45 -0.85 -0.76 -5.02
N ILE A 46 -1.34 0.13 -5.87
CA ILE A 46 -2.66 0.73 -5.65
C ILE A 46 -3.73 -0.37 -5.59
N SER A 47 -3.60 -1.37 -6.45
CA SER A 47 -4.53 -2.49 -6.46
C SER A 47 -4.56 -3.21 -5.12
N ASP A 48 -3.40 -3.35 -4.48
CA ASP A 48 -3.32 -3.99 -3.18
C ASP A 48 -4.07 -3.20 -2.12
N LEU A 49 -3.94 -1.87 -2.16
CA LEU A 49 -4.64 -1.02 -1.19
C LEU A 49 -6.15 -1.09 -1.38
N ILE A 50 -6.58 -1.16 -2.62
CA ILE A 50 -8.01 -1.31 -2.91
C ILE A 50 -8.50 -2.66 -2.38
N GLN A 51 -7.74 -3.70 -2.63
CA GLN A 51 -8.11 -5.04 -2.19
C GLN A 51 -8.15 -5.14 -0.67
N TYR A 52 -7.23 -4.47 0.01
CA TYR A 52 -7.17 -4.47 1.46
C TYR A 52 -8.27 -3.61 2.08
N GLY A 53 -8.78 -2.64 1.33
CA GLY A 53 -9.89 -1.82 1.79
C GLY A 53 -9.50 -0.41 2.21
N ILE A 54 -8.28 0.01 1.93
CA ILE A 54 -7.82 1.35 2.27
C ILE A 54 -8.32 2.36 1.24
N LEU A 55 -8.34 1.96 -0.02
CA LEU A 55 -8.78 2.82 -1.12
C LEU A 55 -10.06 2.29 -1.82
#